data_84db844dbb1c60a942de70a2ea8b449b
#
_entry.id   84db844dbb1c60a942de70a2ea8b449b
#
_cell.length_a   1.000
_cell.length_b   1.000
_cell.length_c   1.000
_cell.angle_alpha   90.00
_cell.angle_beta   90.00
_cell.angle_gamma   90.00
#
_symmetry.space_group_name_H-M   'P 1'
#
loop_
_entity.id
_entity.type
_entity.pdbx_description
1 polymer ?
#
loop_
_entity_poly.entity_id
_entity_poly.type
_entity_poly.pdbx_seq_one_letter_code
_entity_poly.pdbx_strand_id
1 'polypeptide(L)'
;MQRRMASRLDRWISLMRMHGGSQAEMIAGAPETVRDLFSKRVKLMSPLLKEWKAALKAENAVDFSGLIHQAVNILDKGRFVSPWKHILVDEFQDISPQRASLLAALRRQNSQTTLFAVGDDWQAIYRFSGAQLSLTTAFNHYFGEGDCCALDTTYRFNGRIGEIANGFIQQNPHQLSKPLNSLTAGDKKAVTLLADDKLDDLLDKLSGYVKPEQRILLLARYHHLKPEALDKAATRWPHLQLDFMTIHASKGQQADYVIVLGLQEGVDAFPAPARESIIEEALLPQPEDFPDAEERRLLYVAITRARHRVWLLFNKAQPSPFVEILQALDVPVARKP
;
A
#
# COMPACT_ATOMS: atom_id res chain seq x y z
N MET A 1 -5.24 28.62 4.51
CA MET A 1 -5.94 28.40 3.24
C MET A 1 -4.96 28.20 2.07
N GLN A 2 -4.03 29.11 1.82
CA GLN A 2 -3.05 29.03 0.70
C GLN A 2 -2.21 27.74 0.69
N ARG A 3 -1.63 27.31 1.81
CA ARG A 3 -0.82 26.08 1.90
C ARG A 3 -1.60 24.81 1.50
N ARG A 4 -2.88 24.71 1.93
CA ARG A 4 -3.72 23.56 1.57
C ARG A 4 -4.06 23.55 0.08
N MET A 5 -4.26 24.72 -0.53
CA MET A 5 -4.50 24.84 -1.96
C MET A 5 -3.26 24.48 -2.77
N ALA A 6 -2.10 25.01 -2.40
CA ALA A 6 -0.82 24.66 -3.02
C ALA A 6 -0.54 23.16 -2.99
N SER A 7 -0.71 22.50 -1.83
CA SER A 7 -0.55 21.05 -1.69
C SER A 7 -1.51 20.25 -2.58
N ARG A 8 -2.76 20.72 -2.76
CA ARG A 8 -3.72 20.08 -3.68
C ARG A 8 -3.31 20.23 -5.14
N LEU A 9 -2.86 21.41 -5.53
CA LEU A 9 -2.40 21.68 -6.90
C LEU A 9 -1.14 20.86 -7.22
N ASP A 10 -0.20 20.81 -6.32
CA ASP A 10 1.02 19.98 -6.43
C ASP A 10 0.67 18.51 -6.62
N ARG A 11 -0.25 17.98 -5.80
CA ARG A 11 -0.75 16.62 -5.94
C ARG A 11 -1.39 16.38 -7.32
N TRP A 12 -2.20 17.30 -7.84
CA TRP A 12 -2.80 17.15 -9.15
C TRP A 12 -1.78 17.19 -10.28
N ILE A 13 -0.80 18.12 -10.21
CA ILE A 13 0.32 18.15 -11.14
C ILE A 13 1.04 16.79 -11.13
N SER A 14 1.35 16.29 -9.97
CA SER A 14 2.03 14.98 -9.79
C SER A 14 1.23 13.84 -10.41
N LEU A 15 -0.08 13.75 -10.16
CA LEU A 15 -0.96 12.74 -10.75
C LEU A 15 -1.07 12.85 -12.27
N MET A 16 -1.26 14.07 -12.80
CA MET A 16 -1.31 14.30 -14.25
C MET A 16 0.03 13.96 -14.93
N ARG A 17 1.14 14.27 -14.27
CA ARG A 17 2.49 13.92 -14.73
C ARG A 17 2.71 12.40 -14.72
N MET A 18 2.23 11.73 -13.67
CA MET A 18 2.30 10.29 -13.51
C MET A 18 1.43 9.54 -14.51
N HIS A 19 0.27 10.07 -14.89
CA HIS A 19 -0.57 9.50 -15.96
C HIS A 19 0.18 9.43 -17.30
N GLY A 20 0.99 10.44 -17.61
CA GLY A 20 1.93 10.43 -18.72
C GLY A 20 1.35 10.65 -20.12
N GLY A 21 0.06 10.50 -20.27
CA GLY A 21 -0.64 10.73 -21.53
C GLY A 21 -0.87 12.21 -21.83
N SER A 22 -1.35 12.49 -23.04
CA SER A 22 -1.86 13.80 -23.42
C SER A 22 -3.12 14.16 -22.64
N GLN A 23 -3.47 15.43 -22.58
CA GLN A 23 -4.73 15.86 -21.95
C GLN A 23 -5.96 15.21 -22.59
N ALA A 24 -5.93 14.97 -23.90
CA ALA A 24 -7.01 14.29 -24.61
C ALA A 24 -7.16 12.84 -24.16
N GLU A 25 -6.06 12.11 -24.00
CA GLU A 25 -6.05 10.74 -23.48
C GLU A 25 -6.53 10.67 -22.04
N MET A 26 -6.08 11.59 -21.18
CA MET A 26 -6.57 11.69 -19.79
C MET A 26 -8.09 11.87 -19.75
N ILE A 27 -8.63 12.79 -20.57
CA ILE A 27 -10.07 13.07 -20.62
C ILE A 27 -10.84 11.90 -21.20
N ALA A 28 -10.33 11.24 -22.22
CA ALA A 28 -10.97 10.08 -22.84
C ALA A 28 -11.03 8.88 -21.88
N GLY A 29 -9.99 8.69 -21.07
CA GLY A 29 -9.91 7.62 -20.06
C GLY A 29 -10.77 7.85 -18.82
N ALA A 30 -11.25 9.08 -18.59
CA ALA A 30 -12.09 9.39 -17.43
C ALA A 30 -13.48 8.72 -17.53
N PRO A 31 -14.05 8.23 -16.41
CA PRO A 31 -15.40 7.70 -16.36
C PRO A 31 -16.41 8.68 -16.96
N GLU A 32 -17.38 8.17 -17.73
CA GLU A 32 -18.35 9.00 -18.47
C GLU A 32 -19.12 9.94 -17.55
N THR A 33 -19.50 9.47 -16.37
CA THR A 33 -20.25 10.21 -15.36
C THR A 33 -19.55 11.47 -14.86
N VAL A 34 -18.23 11.55 -14.97
CA VAL A 34 -17.41 12.66 -14.45
C VAL A 34 -16.58 13.36 -15.55
N ARG A 35 -16.62 12.86 -16.78
CA ARG A 35 -15.74 13.28 -17.89
C ARG A 35 -15.83 14.78 -18.17
N ASP A 36 -17.02 15.36 -18.16
CA ASP A 36 -17.19 16.81 -18.41
C ASP A 36 -16.54 17.65 -17.32
N LEU A 37 -16.82 17.33 -16.05
CA LEU A 37 -16.21 18.00 -14.89
C LEU A 37 -14.69 17.83 -14.91
N PHE A 38 -14.22 16.62 -15.17
CA PHE A 38 -12.80 16.30 -15.28
C PHE A 38 -12.12 17.08 -16.40
N SER A 39 -12.75 17.16 -17.59
CA SER A 39 -12.26 17.95 -18.73
C SER A 39 -12.07 19.43 -18.38
N LYS A 40 -13.06 20.05 -17.73
CA LYS A 40 -12.98 21.43 -17.27
C LYS A 40 -11.79 21.64 -16.31
N ARG A 41 -11.57 20.71 -15.40
CA ARG A 41 -10.47 20.77 -14.43
C ARG A 41 -9.10 20.55 -15.05
N VAL A 42 -8.97 19.58 -15.98
CA VAL A 42 -7.72 19.36 -16.74
C VAL A 42 -7.34 20.62 -17.53
N LYS A 43 -8.31 21.27 -18.19
CA LYS A 43 -8.08 22.53 -18.89
C LYS A 43 -7.63 23.65 -17.95
N LEU A 44 -8.24 23.75 -16.77
CA LEU A 44 -7.84 24.74 -15.75
C LEU A 44 -6.40 24.52 -15.25
N MET A 45 -5.95 23.26 -15.16
CA MET A 45 -4.60 22.92 -14.75
C MET A 45 -3.53 23.09 -15.84
N SER A 46 -3.96 23.24 -17.11
CA SER A 46 -3.05 23.30 -18.27
C SER A 46 -1.98 24.42 -18.16
N PRO A 47 -2.31 25.67 -17.78
CA PRO A 47 -1.31 26.70 -17.57
C PRO A 47 -0.28 26.33 -16.50
N LEU A 48 -0.72 25.78 -15.37
CA LEU A 48 0.19 25.36 -14.29
C LEU A 48 1.14 24.24 -14.74
N LEU A 49 0.65 23.27 -15.50
CA LEU A 49 1.51 22.24 -16.08
C LEU A 49 2.53 22.80 -17.07
N LYS A 50 2.16 23.83 -17.82
CA LYS A 50 3.08 24.51 -18.74
C LYS A 50 4.18 25.23 -17.97
N GLU A 51 3.80 26.00 -16.95
CA GLU A 51 4.76 26.69 -16.06
C GLU A 51 5.66 25.70 -15.32
N TRP A 52 5.11 24.62 -14.79
CA TRP A 52 5.90 23.54 -14.15
C TRP A 52 6.98 23.00 -15.09
N LYS A 53 6.61 22.67 -16.33
CA LYS A 53 7.56 22.19 -17.35
C LYS A 53 8.60 23.25 -17.72
N ALA A 54 8.21 24.51 -17.78
CA ALA A 54 9.11 25.63 -18.05
C ALA A 54 10.13 25.83 -16.91
N ALA A 55 9.68 25.76 -15.66
CA ALA A 55 10.54 25.85 -14.49
C ALA A 55 11.55 24.71 -14.43
N LEU A 56 11.13 23.46 -14.62
CA LEU A 56 12.04 22.32 -14.70
C LEU A 56 13.10 22.50 -15.78
N LYS A 57 12.69 23.00 -16.96
CA LYS A 57 13.63 23.26 -18.06
C LYS A 57 14.62 24.38 -17.72
N ALA A 58 14.16 25.46 -17.08
CA ALA A 58 15.01 26.57 -16.68
C ALA A 58 16.06 26.18 -15.63
N GLU A 59 15.69 25.27 -14.72
CA GLU A 59 16.59 24.73 -13.70
C GLU A 59 17.44 23.54 -14.18
N ASN A 60 17.31 23.15 -15.47
CA ASN A 60 17.91 21.93 -16.02
C ASN A 60 17.62 20.69 -15.14
N ALA A 61 16.41 20.63 -14.60
CA ALA A 61 15.93 19.60 -13.69
C ALA A 61 14.88 18.70 -14.35
N VAL A 62 14.63 17.57 -13.72
CA VAL A 62 13.59 16.60 -14.12
C VAL A 62 12.91 16.06 -12.87
N ASP A 63 11.58 15.98 -12.89
CA ASP A 63 10.81 15.31 -11.85
C ASP A 63 10.79 13.76 -12.05
N PHE A 64 10.36 13.00 -11.06
CA PHE A 64 10.36 11.53 -11.13
C PHE A 64 9.57 10.98 -12.32
N SER A 65 8.42 11.55 -12.62
CA SER A 65 7.62 11.15 -13.79
C SER A 65 8.33 11.49 -15.10
N GLY A 66 8.92 12.68 -15.16
CA GLY A 66 9.73 13.12 -16.31
C GLY A 66 10.95 12.25 -16.54
N LEU A 67 11.58 11.76 -15.48
CA LEU A 67 12.73 10.84 -15.58
C LEU A 67 12.34 9.57 -16.33
N ILE A 68 11.24 8.92 -15.95
CA ILE A 68 10.75 7.70 -16.62
C ILE A 68 10.37 7.99 -18.07
N HIS A 69 9.64 9.07 -18.33
CA HIS A 69 9.27 9.47 -19.71
C HIS A 69 10.48 9.74 -20.60
N GLN A 70 11.48 10.45 -20.07
CA GLN A 70 12.71 10.72 -20.84
C GLN A 70 13.48 9.44 -21.11
N ALA A 71 13.56 8.53 -20.14
CA ALA A 71 14.21 7.24 -20.33
C ALA A 71 13.53 6.44 -21.45
N VAL A 72 12.20 6.31 -21.43
CA VAL A 72 11.45 5.64 -22.50
C VAL A 72 11.71 6.29 -23.86
N ASN A 73 11.66 7.64 -23.94
CA ASN A 73 11.90 8.36 -25.18
C ASN A 73 13.35 8.19 -25.72
N ILE A 74 14.34 8.09 -24.85
CA ILE A 74 15.74 7.82 -25.22
C ILE A 74 15.87 6.42 -25.79
N LEU A 75 15.22 5.43 -25.16
CA LEU A 75 15.21 4.04 -25.63
C LEU A 75 14.50 3.91 -26.99
N ASP A 76 13.31 4.49 -27.13
CA ASP A 76 12.52 4.42 -28.36
C ASP A 76 13.20 5.12 -29.55
N LYS A 77 14.03 6.15 -29.29
CA LYS A 77 14.84 6.81 -30.31
C LYS A 77 16.19 6.13 -30.60
N GLY A 78 16.45 4.99 -29.95
CA GLY A 78 17.72 4.28 -30.14
C GLY A 78 18.97 5.03 -29.67
N ARG A 79 18.80 6.05 -28.79
CA ARG A 79 19.92 6.83 -28.24
C ARG A 79 20.64 6.14 -27.11
N PHE A 80 20.04 5.10 -26.57
CA PHE A 80 20.63 4.18 -25.60
C PHE A 80 20.29 2.76 -26.03
N VAL A 81 21.30 1.90 -26.05
CA VAL A 81 21.13 0.49 -26.31
C VAL A 81 21.30 -0.25 -24.98
N SER A 82 20.28 -0.98 -24.57
CA SER A 82 20.30 -1.74 -23.31
C SER A 82 21.35 -2.87 -23.39
N PRO A 83 22.32 -2.90 -22.50
CA PRO A 83 23.28 -3.99 -22.41
C PRO A 83 22.74 -5.20 -21.65
N TRP A 84 21.56 -5.07 -21.03
CA TRP A 84 21.05 -6.07 -20.10
C TRP A 84 20.31 -7.20 -20.82
N LYS A 85 20.73 -8.42 -20.54
CA LYS A 85 20.03 -9.65 -20.95
C LYS A 85 18.93 -10.05 -19.97
N HIS A 86 19.08 -9.67 -18.70
CA HIS A 86 18.13 -9.99 -17.64
C HIS A 86 17.73 -8.71 -16.92
N ILE A 87 16.43 -8.54 -16.73
CA ILE A 87 15.84 -7.45 -15.95
C ILE A 87 15.13 -8.10 -14.77
N LEU A 88 15.57 -7.78 -13.56
CA LEU A 88 14.97 -8.27 -12.32
C LEU A 88 14.23 -7.11 -11.64
N VAL A 89 12.97 -7.34 -11.25
CA VAL A 89 12.13 -6.34 -10.60
C VAL A 89 11.57 -6.92 -9.33
N ASP A 90 11.87 -6.29 -8.21
CA ASP A 90 11.31 -6.61 -6.90
C ASP A 90 10.11 -5.72 -6.58
N GLU A 91 9.26 -6.15 -5.62
CA GLU A 91 8.02 -5.45 -5.22
C GLU A 91 7.13 -5.10 -6.43
N PHE A 92 7.00 -6.06 -7.36
CA PHE A 92 6.36 -5.83 -8.66
C PHE A 92 4.90 -5.40 -8.55
N GLN A 93 4.19 -5.71 -7.45
CA GLN A 93 2.83 -5.27 -7.19
C GLN A 93 2.69 -3.74 -7.06
N ASP A 94 3.80 -3.02 -6.88
CA ASP A 94 3.82 -1.56 -6.78
C ASP A 94 4.15 -0.87 -8.11
N ILE A 95 4.17 -1.65 -9.20
CA ILE A 95 4.50 -1.12 -10.53
C ILE A 95 3.38 -0.19 -11.04
N SER A 96 3.78 0.95 -11.59
CA SER A 96 2.88 1.86 -12.31
C SER A 96 2.93 1.61 -13.82
N PRO A 97 1.91 2.03 -14.61
CA PRO A 97 1.93 1.95 -16.08
C PRO A 97 3.16 2.59 -16.71
N GLN A 98 3.65 3.69 -16.15
CA GLN A 98 4.88 4.33 -16.63
C GLN A 98 6.11 3.45 -16.45
N ARG A 99 6.28 2.84 -15.27
CA ARG A 99 7.39 1.91 -15.03
C ARG A 99 7.26 0.66 -15.90
N ALA A 100 6.04 0.16 -16.10
CA ALA A 100 5.77 -0.93 -17.03
C ALA A 100 6.17 -0.58 -18.48
N SER A 101 5.88 0.65 -18.93
CA SER A 101 6.29 1.11 -20.26
C SER A 101 7.82 1.20 -20.42
N LEU A 102 8.55 1.54 -19.35
CA LEU A 102 10.02 1.51 -19.34
C LEU A 102 10.54 0.08 -19.50
N LEU A 103 9.98 -0.88 -18.76
CA LEU A 103 10.35 -2.30 -18.91
C LEU A 103 10.07 -2.82 -20.32
N ALA A 104 8.92 -2.47 -20.88
CA ALA A 104 8.55 -2.83 -22.24
C ALA A 104 9.51 -2.20 -23.28
N ALA A 105 9.91 -0.93 -23.09
CA ALA A 105 10.87 -0.26 -23.97
C ALA A 105 12.25 -0.94 -23.95
N LEU A 106 12.73 -1.32 -22.77
CA LEU A 106 13.98 -2.08 -22.63
C LEU A 106 13.92 -3.44 -23.31
N ARG A 107 12.84 -4.19 -23.17
CA ARG A 107 12.65 -5.51 -23.79
C ARG A 107 12.52 -5.43 -25.31
N ARG A 108 11.88 -4.39 -25.84
CA ARG A 108 11.76 -4.21 -27.30
C ARG A 108 13.10 -4.09 -28.03
N GLN A 109 14.15 -3.63 -27.35
CA GLN A 109 15.46 -3.46 -27.97
C GLN A 109 16.17 -4.80 -28.25
N ASN A 110 15.87 -5.84 -27.46
CA ASN A 110 16.51 -7.15 -27.64
C ASN A 110 15.50 -8.26 -27.24
N SER A 111 15.12 -9.09 -28.21
CA SER A 111 14.19 -10.21 -28.01
C SER A 111 14.71 -11.28 -27.03
N GLN A 112 16.00 -11.31 -26.77
CA GLN A 112 16.61 -12.21 -25.79
C GLN A 112 16.58 -11.66 -24.36
N THR A 113 16.10 -10.45 -24.15
CA THR A 113 15.99 -9.87 -22.80
C THR A 113 14.85 -10.52 -22.02
N THR A 114 15.19 -11.19 -20.93
CA THR A 114 14.22 -11.80 -20.02
C THR A 114 13.84 -10.82 -18.91
N LEU A 115 12.57 -10.90 -18.50
CA LEU A 115 12.03 -10.16 -17.35
C LEU A 115 11.71 -11.16 -16.24
N PHE A 116 12.29 -10.97 -15.06
CA PHE A 116 12.00 -11.72 -13.85
C PHE A 116 11.39 -10.75 -12.81
N ALA A 117 10.14 -10.97 -12.46
CA ALA A 117 9.40 -10.11 -11.54
C ALA A 117 9.03 -10.88 -10.27
N VAL A 118 9.29 -10.29 -9.11
CA VAL A 118 8.91 -10.82 -7.80
C VAL A 118 7.95 -9.83 -7.14
N GLY A 119 6.85 -10.33 -6.60
CA GLY A 119 5.86 -9.46 -5.96
C GLY A 119 4.79 -10.25 -5.22
N ASP A 120 4.04 -9.55 -4.40
CA ASP A 120 2.94 -10.09 -3.62
C ASP A 120 1.71 -9.19 -3.79
N ASP A 121 0.73 -9.62 -4.60
CA ASP A 121 -0.50 -8.87 -4.88
C ASP A 121 -1.32 -8.57 -3.61
N TRP A 122 -1.18 -9.39 -2.56
CA TRP A 122 -1.80 -9.13 -1.25
C TRP A 122 -1.17 -7.95 -0.51
N GLN A 123 0.01 -7.48 -0.92
CA GLN A 123 0.69 -6.30 -0.39
C GLN A 123 0.64 -5.08 -1.33
N ALA A 124 -0.26 -5.09 -2.33
CA ALA A 124 -0.47 -3.95 -3.23
C ALA A 124 -1.30 -2.85 -2.56
N ILE A 125 -0.63 -1.88 -1.94
CA ILE A 125 -1.24 -0.80 -1.13
C ILE A 125 -0.87 0.61 -1.62
N TYR A 126 -0.34 0.73 -2.85
CA TYR A 126 0.15 2.00 -3.40
C TYR A 126 -0.59 2.46 -4.67
N ARG A 127 -1.89 2.11 -4.80
CA ARG A 127 -2.74 2.60 -5.88
C ARG A 127 -2.76 4.14 -5.91
N PHE A 128 -2.80 4.77 -4.75
CA PHE A 128 -2.77 6.24 -4.62
C PHE A 128 -1.51 6.90 -5.18
N SER A 129 -0.44 6.15 -5.39
CA SER A 129 0.80 6.57 -6.06
C SER A 129 0.93 6.02 -7.48
N GLY A 130 -0.17 5.51 -8.05
CA GLY A 130 -0.26 5.03 -9.42
C GLY A 130 0.11 3.57 -9.65
N ALA A 131 0.31 2.78 -8.60
CA ALA A 131 0.48 1.35 -8.76
C ALA A 131 -0.79 0.72 -9.35
N GLN A 132 -0.63 -0.15 -10.33
CA GLN A 132 -1.72 -0.82 -11.02
C GLN A 132 -1.63 -2.34 -10.80
N LEU A 133 -2.52 -2.87 -9.97
CA LEU A 133 -2.51 -4.27 -9.57
C LEU A 133 -2.63 -5.24 -10.75
N SER A 134 -3.41 -4.89 -11.78
CA SER A 134 -3.60 -5.75 -12.95
C SER A 134 -2.30 -6.05 -13.71
N LEU A 135 -1.29 -5.18 -13.61
CA LEU A 135 0.04 -5.46 -14.19
C LEU A 135 0.72 -6.68 -13.55
N THR A 136 0.38 -6.96 -12.29
CA THR A 136 0.88 -8.14 -11.55
C THR A 136 -0.05 -9.34 -11.73
N THR A 137 -1.36 -9.17 -11.51
CA THR A 137 -2.31 -10.29 -11.54
C THR A 137 -2.58 -10.81 -12.95
N ALA A 138 -2.38 -9.98 -13.98
CA ALA A 138 -2.48 -10.34 -15.38
C ALA A 138 -1.12 -10.20 -16.11
N PHE A 139 -0.02 -10.61 -15.46
CA PHE A 139 1.34 -10.42 -15.93
C PHE A 139 1.55 -10.87 -17.39
N ASN A 140 1.09 -12.05 -17.75
CA ASN A 140 1.26 -12.60 -19.10
C ASN A 140 0.54 -11.77 -20.18
N HIS A 141 -0.58 -11.13 -19.83
CA HIS A 141 -1.27 -10.23 -20.74
C HIS A 141 -0.43 -9.00 -21.12
N TYR A 142 0.30 -8.43 -20.16
CA TYR A 142 1.08 -7.19 -20.36
C TYR A 142 2.51 -7.44 -20.83
N PHE A 143 3.12 -8.54 -20.39
CA PHE A 143 4.56 -8.79 -20.58
C PHE A 143 4.85 -10.01 -21.44
N GLY A 144 3.81 -10.67 -21.99
CA GLY A 144 3.95 -11.89 -22.79
C GLY A 144 4.01 -13.17 -21.93
N GLU A 145 3.95 -14.31 -22.58
CA GLU A 145 3.94 -15.60 -21.92
C GLU A 145 5.21 -15.82 -21.07
N GLY A 146 5.02 -16.43 -19.91
CA GLY A 146 6.07 -16.74 -18.97
C GLY A 146 5.58 -17.66 -17.86
N ASP A 147 6.54 -18.28 -17.17
CA ASP A 147 6.27 -19.15 -16.03
C ASP A 147 5.92 -18.30 -14.80
N CYS A 148 4.89 -18.71 -14.06
CA CYS A 148 4.49 -18.11 -12.81
C CYS A 148 4.62 -19.15 -11.69
N CYS A 149 5.49 -18.86 -10.71
CA CYS A 149 5.73 -19.72 -9.55
C CYS A 149 5.30 -19.00 -8.28
N ALA A 150 4.63 -19.72 -7.37
CA ALA A 150 4.28 -19.20 -6.05
C ALA A 150 5.32 -19.64 -5.01
N LEU A 151 5.76 -18.70 -4.17
CA LEU A 151 6.47 -19.00 -2.94
C LEU A 151 5.44 -19.16 -1.84
N ASP A 152 5.23 -20.37 -1.38
CA ASP A 152 4.13 -20.77 -0.50
C ASP A 152 4.52 -20.85 0.98
N THR A 153 5.79 -20.68 1.32
CA THR A 153 6.28 -20.82 2.68
C THR A 153 6.80 -19.52 3.25
N THR A 154 6.27 -19.14 4.41
CA THR A 154 6.72 -17.96 5.16
C THR A 154 7.55 -18.34 6.38
N TYR A 155 8.63 -17.59 6.61
CA TYR A 155 9.52 -17.69 7.77
C TYR A 155 9.30 -16.53 8.76
N ARG A 156 8.39 -15.60 8.45
CA ARG A 156 8.20 -14.37 9.21
C ARG A 156 7.29 -14.55 10.41
N PHE A 157 6.12 -15.13 10.21
CA PHE A 157 5.07 -15.20 11.20
C PHE A 157 4.60 -16.65 11.45
N ASN A 158 3.95 -16.86 12.59
CA ASN A 158 3.40 -18.17 12.92
C ASN A 158 2.12 -18.50 12.15
N GLY A 159 1.74 -19.79 12.14
CA GLY A 159 0.63 -20.33 11.36
C GLY A 159 -0.72 -19.65 11.67
N ARG A 160 -0.98 -19.27 12.92
CA ARG A 160 -2.26 -18.61 13.27
C ARG A 160 -2.37 -17.20 12.68
N ILE A 161 -1.27 -16.44 12.67
CA ILE A 161 -1.24 -15.13 11.99
C ILE A 161 -1.49 -15.34 10.49
N GLY A 162 -0.84 -16.33 9.88
CA GLY A 162 -1.04 -16.68 8.47
C GLY A 162 -2.47 -17.09 8.16
N GLU A 163 -3.06 -17.96 8.96
CA GLU A 163 -4.44 -18.43 8.80
C GLU A 163 -5.45 -17.28 8.80
N ILE A 164 -5.37 -16.38 9.80
CA ILE A 164 -6.26 -15.22 9.89
C ILE A 164 -6.03 -14.24 8.74
N ALA A 165 -4.78 -13.91 8.46
CA ALA A 165 -4.44 -12.98 7.39
C ALA A 165 -4.91 -13.50 6.02
N ASN A 166 -4.70 -14.79 5.73
CA ASN A 166 -5.16 -15.43 4.51
C ASN A 166 -6.69 -15.49 4.42
N GLY A 167 -7.36 -15.96 5.47
CA GLY A 167 -8.82 -16.02 5.50
C GLY A 167 -9.48 -14.65 5.33
N PHE A 168 -8.81 -13.59 5.80
CA PHE A 168 -9.28 -12.22 5.64
C PHE A 168 -9.09 -11.70 4.21
N ILE A 169 -7.91 -11.88 3.63
CA ILE A 169 -7.60 -11.31 2.30
C ILE A 169 -8.26 -12.09 1.15
N GLN A 170 -8.36 -13.40 1.27
CA GLN A 170 -8.94 -14.27 0.24
C GLN A 170 -10.47 -14.15 0.08
N GLN A 171 -11.14 -13.37 0.91
CA GLN A 171 -12.54 -13.00 0.66
C GLN A 171 -12.71 -12.19 -0.63
N ASN A 172 -11.66 -11.52 -1.10
CA ASN A 172 -11.64 -10.87 -2.39
C ASN A 172 -11.30 -11.90 -3.49
N PRO A 173 -12.25 -12.25 -4.38
CA PRO A 173 -12.04 -13.26 -5.43
C PRO A 173 -11.03 -12.81 -6.50
N HIS A 174 -10.69 -11.53 -6.57
CA HIS A 174 -9.73 -11.00 -7.54
C HIS A 174 -8.27 -11.12 -7.09
N GLN A 175 -8.03 -11.55 -5.86
CA GLN A 175 -6.68 -11.82 -5.37
C GLN A 175 -6.19 -13.18 -5.87
N LEU A 176 -4.89 -13.27 -6.17
CA LEU A 176 -4.28 -14.55 -6.53
C LEU A 176 -4.38 -15.52 -5.35
N SER A 177 -4.94 -16.71 -5.59
CA SER A 177 -4.99 -17.75 -4.57
C SER A 177 -3.59 -18.31 -4.32
N LYS A 178 -3.12 -18.24 -3.08
CA LYS A 178 -1.81 -18.75 -2.67
C LYS A 178 -1.96 -19.61 -1.42
N PRO A 179 -1.50 -20.87 -1.43
CA PRO A 179 -1.30 -21.58 -0.18
C PRO A 179 -0.16 -20.88 0.57
N LEU A 180 -0.39 -20.42 1.77
CA LEU A 180 0.64 -19.82 2.59
C LEU A 180 0.88 -20.68 3.83
N ASN A 181 2.02 -21.35 3.87
CA ASN A 181 2.43 -22.25 4.93
C ASN A 181 3.40 -21.52 5.86
N SER A 182 3.21 -21.68 7.17
CA SER A 182 4.17 -21.23 8.17
C SER A 182 4.87 -22.41 8.80
N LEU A 183 6.16 -22.26 9.08
CA LEU A 183 6.96 -23.31 9.74
C LEU A 183 6.70 -23.42 11.24
N THR A 184 6.09 -22.40 11.85
CA THR A 184 5.82 -22.38 13.28
C THR A 184 4.33 -22.35 13.55
N ALA A 185 3.85 -23.20 14.46
CA ALA A 185 2.48 -23.16 14.95
C ALA A 185 2.26 -21.88 15.77
N GLY A 186 1.07 -21.31 15.69
CA GLY A 186 0.62 -20.20 16.54
C GLY A 186 -0.49 -20.66 17.49
N ASP A 187 -0.59 -20.03 18.65
CA ASP A 187 -1.74 -20.24 19.53
C ASP A 187 -2.97 -19.42 19.06
N LYS A 188 -4.17 -19.77 19.54
CA LYS A 188 -5.41 -19.06 19.19
C LYS A 188 -5.38 -17.56 19.49
N LYS A 189 -4.54 -17.12 20.43
CA LYS A 189 -4.39 -15.72 20.84
C LYS A 189 -3.30 -14.97 20.07
N ALA A 190 -2.66 -15.61 19.09
CA ALA A 190 -1.64 -14.94 18.28
C ALA A 190 -2.21 -13.74 17.52
N VAL A 191 -3.50 -13.75 17.20
CA VAL A 191 -4.26 -12.57 16.74
C VAL A 191 -5.42 -12.36 17.70
N THR A 192 -5.58 -11.16 18.25
CA THR A 192 -6.58 -10.87 19.29
C THR A 192 -7.19 -9.48 19.05
N LEU A 193 -8.53 -9.38 19.09
CA LEU A 193 -9.26 -8.12 19.13
C LEU A 193 -9.29 -7.59 20.57
N LEU A 194 -9.01 -6.31 20.73
CA LEU A 194 -8.99 -5.64 22.03
C LEU A 194 -9.62 -4.24 21.88
N ALA A 195 -10.33 -3.80 22.89
CA ALA A 195 -10.86 -2.44 22.88
C ALA A 195 -9.73 -1.40 22.96
N ASP A 196 -9.92 -0.27 22.27
CA ASP A 196 -8.92 0.81 22.15
C ASP A 196 -8.57 1.46 23.50
N ASP A 197 -9.54 1.53 24.43
CA ASP A 197 -9.34 1.99 25.81
C ASP A 197 -8.38 1.11 26.65
N LYS A 198 -7.93 -0.02 26.10
CA LYS A 198 -7.07 -1.00 26.77
C LYS A 198 -5.60 -0.97 26.33
N LEU A 199 -5.19 0.05 25.60
CA LEU A 199 -3.82 0.15 25.11
C LEU A 199 -2.80 0.23 26.26
N ASP A 200 -3.05 1.08 27.24
CA ASP A 200 -2.15 1.27 28.39
C ASP A 200 -2.03 -0.03 29.24
N ASP A 201 -3.19 -0.67 29.52
CA ASP A 201 -3.23 -1.96 30.21
C ASP A 201 -2.44 -3.04 29.45
N LEU A 202 -2.50 -3.01 28.10
CA LEU A 202 -1.74 -3.91 27.24
C LEU A 202 -0.24 -3.64 27.34
N LEU A 203 0.19 -2.39 27.26
CA LEU A 203 1.60 -2.02 27.35
C LEU A 203 2.17 -2.33 28.76
N ASP A 204 1.40 -2.10 29.82
CA ASP A 204 1.78 -2.50 31.18
C ASP A 204 1.97 -4.02 31.29
N LYS A 205 1.09 -4.80 30.70
CA LYS A 205 1.22 -6.25 30.65
C LYS A 205 2.43 -6.71 29.84
N LEU A 206 2.64 -6.12 28.64
CA LEU A 206 3.79 -6.44 27.78
C LEU A 206 5.11 -6.13 28.48
N SER A 207 5.16 -5.06 29.26
CA SER A 207 6.30 -4.69 30.09
C SER A 207 6.70 -5.79 31.10
N GLY A 208 5.78 -6.68 31.47
CA GLY A 208 6.06 -7.78 32.40
C GLY A 208 6.74 -9.02 31.78
N TYR A 209 6.72 -9.17 30.44
CA TYR A 209 7.26 -10.38 29.80
C TYR A 209 8.00 -10.19 28.48
N VAL A 210 7.87 -9.03 27.84
CA VAL A 210 8.60 -8.74 26.59
C VAL A 210 10.05 -8.46 26.95
N LYS A 211 10.96 -9.12 26.25
CA LYS A 211 12.39 -8.96 26.46
C LYS A 211 12.91 -7.66 25.82
N PRO A 212 13.98 -7.05 26.37
CA PRO A 212 14.51 -5.79 25.86
C PRO A 212 14.94 -5.80 24.39
N GLU A 213 15.33 -6.98 23.87
CA GLU A 213 15.71 -7.13 22.46
C GLU A 213 14.50 -7.29 21.50
N GLN A 214 13.30 -7.48 22.03
CA GLN A 214 12.08 -7.66 21.24
C GLN A 214 11.42 -6.32 20.93
N ARG A 215 11.05 -6.16 19.68
CA ARG A 215 10.43 -4.94 19.15
C ARG A 215 8.91 -5.03 19.15
N ILE A 216 8.26 -3.98 19.61
CA ILE A 216 6.81 -3.79 19.54
C ILE A 216 6.54 -2.65 18.56
N LEU A 217 5.76 -2.92 17.52
CA LEU A 217 5.41 -1.96 16.50
C LEU A 217 3.93 -1.58 16.62
N LEU A 218 3.66 -0.31 16.89
CA LEU A 218 2.32 0.27 16.86
C LEU A 218 2.04 0.79 15.46
N LEU A 219 0.94 0.34 14.86
CA LEU A 219 0.55 0.68 13.50
C LEU A 219 -0.81 1.35 13.48
N ALA A 220 -0.93 2.43 12.74
CA ALA A 220 -2.21 3.08 12.50
C ALA A 220 -2.39 3.44 11.01
N ARG A 221 -3.64 3.64 10.59
CA ARG A 221 -3.95 4.10 9.24
C ARG A 221 -3.38 5.51 8.99
N TYR A 222 -3.42 6.36 10.01
CA TYR A 222 -3.00 7.76 9.94
C TYR A 222 -1.95 8.09 10.99
N HIS A 223 -1.01 9.00 10.64
CA HIS A 223 0.09 9.37 11.52
C HIS A 223 -0.38 10.11 12.79
N HIS A 224 -1.44 10.90 12.70
CA HIS A 224 -1.97 11.65 13.84
C HIS A 224 -2.68 10.78 14.89
N LEU A 225 -2.89 9.48 14.60
CA LEU A 225 -3.37 8.51 15.57
C LEU A 225 -2.26 7.96 16.48
N LYS A 226 -1.07 8.57 16.46
CA LYS A 226 -0.01 8.23 17.42
C LYS A 226 -0.52 8.42 18.85
N PRO A 227 -0.51 7.37 19.69
CA PRO A 227 -0.99 7.49 21.07
C PRO A 227 -0.09 8.43 21.91
N GLU A 228 -0.70 9.30 22.72
CA GLU A 228 0.01 10.18 23.66
C GLU A 228 0.82 9.37 24.70
N ALA A 229 0.40 8.15 25.02
CA ALA A 229 1.12 7.25 25.90
C ALA A 229 2.57 7.01 25.46
N LEU A 230 2.83 7.07 24.14
CA LEU A 230 4.20 6.90 23.61
C LEU A 230 5.13 8.07 23.94
N ASP A 231 4.61 9.25 24.20
CA ASP A 231 5.44 10.39 24.58
C ASP A 231 6.04 10.23 25.99
N LYS A 232 5.43 9.37 26.80
CA LYS A 232 5.89 8.99 28.14
C LYS A 232 6.50 7.58 28.20
N ALA A 233 6.66 6.93 27.06
CA ALA A 233 7.08 5.53 26.98
C ALA A 233 8.44 5.27 27.64
N ALA A 234 9.43 6.15 27.41
CA ALA A 234 10.76 6.04 27.98
C ALA A 234 10.77 6.09 29.53
N THR A 235 9.77 6.72 30.14
CA THR A 235 9.64 6.79 31.60
C THR A 235 8.79 5.64 32.16
N ARG A 236 7.69 5.30 31.46
CA ARG A 236 6.71 4.31 31.95
C ARG A 236 7.15 2.88 31.63
N TRP A 237 7.75 2.66 30.45
CA TRP A 237 8.18 1.35 29.96
C TRP A 237 9.61 1.38 29.40
N PRO A 238 10.62 1.73 30.23
CA PRO A 238 11.97 2.08 29.77
C PRO A 238 12.71 0.93 29.03
N HIS A 239 12.29 -0.29 29.21
CA HIS A 239 12.89 -1.48 28.58
C HIS A 239 12.14 -1.96 27.33
N LEU A 240 10.96 -1.39 27.03
CA LEU A 240 10.23 -1.77 25.82
C LEU A 240 10.77 -0.98 24.61
N GLN A 241 11.07 -1.68 23.53
CA GLN A 241 11.35 -1.07 22.23
C GLN A 241 10.01 -0.81 21.51
N LEU A 242 9.45 0.39 21.68
CA LEU A 242 8.19 0.82 21.12
C LEU A 242 8.43 1.74 19.92
N ASP A 243 7.98 1.34 18.75
CA ASP A 243 7.98 2.17 17.55
C ASP A 243 6.55 2.43 17.07
N PHE A 244 6.32 3.61 16.52
CA PHE A 244 5.06 3.97 15.88
C PHE A 244 5.28 4.38 14.43
N MET A 245 4.45 3.87 13.53
CA MET A 245 4.39 4.33 12.13
C MET A 245 3.02 4.07 11.51
N THR A 246 2.78 4.64 10.34
CA THR A 246 1.59 4.27 9.56
C THR A 246 1.74 2.88 8.98
N ILE A 247 0.61 2.19 8.73
CA ILE A 247 0.64 0.86 8.11
C ILE A 247 1.36 0.90 6.76
N HIS A 248 1.17 1.96 5.95
CA HIS A 248 1.89 2.12 4.68
C HIS A 248 3.42 2.18 4.87
N ALA A 249 3.89 2.89 5.89
CA ALA A 249 5.32 3.00 6.18
C ALA A 249 5.91 1.70 6.74
N SER A 250 5.07 0.80 7.24
CA SER A 250 5.51 -0.49 7.79
C SER A 250 5.79 -1.55 6.73
N LYS A 251 5.44 -1.30 5.47
CA LYS A 251 5.75 -2.24 4.39
C LYS A 251 7.26 -2.51 4.34
N GLY A 252 7.66 -3.78 4.24
CA GLY A 252 9.06 -4.19 4.35
C GLY A 252 9.60 -4.32 5.78
N GLN A 253 8.91 -3.77 6.79
CA GLN A 253 9.30 -3.89 8.20
C GLN A 253 8.74 -5.18 8.84
N GLN A 254 9.28 -5.52 10.02
CA GLN A 254 8.77 -6.59 10.86
C GLN A 254 9.09 -6.32 12.33
N ALA A 255 8.29 -6.86 13.23
CA ALA A 255 8.48 -6.78 14.67
C ALA A 255 8.07 -8.08 15.36
N ASP A 256 8.50 -8.28 16.59
CA ASP A 256 8.11 -9.44 17.38
C ASP A 256 6.62 -9.38 17.71
N TYR A 257 6.14 -8.19 18.05
CA TYR A 257 4.76 -7.88 18.38
C TYR A 257 4.25 -6.70 17.61
N VAL A 258 2.96 -6.74 17.21
CA VAL A 258 2.30 -5.65 16.51
C VAL A 258 1.01 -5.26 17.22
N ILE A 259 0.77 -3.97 17.35
CA ILE A 259 -0.47 -3.41 17.86
C ILE A 259 -1.05 -2.53 16.75
N VAL A 260 -2.18 -2.93 16.17
CA VAL A 260 -2.89 -2.15 15.14
C VAL A 260 -3.94 -1.29 15.83
N LEU A 261 -3.89 0.00 15.58
CA LEU A 261 -4.75 1.02 16.19
C LEU A 261 -5.82 1.50 15.21
N GLY A 262 -6.97 1.94 15.74
CA GLY A 262 -7.96 2.69 14.98
C GLY A 262 -8.82 1.83 14.06
N LEU A 263 -9.14 0.58 14.44
CA LEU A 263 -10.18 -0.18 13.74
C LEU A 263 -11.55 0.38 14.14
N GLN A 264 -11.99 1.42 13.42
CA GLN A 264 -13.21 2.16 13.74
C GLN A 264 -13.92 2.67 12.47
N GLU A 265 -15.17 3.02 12.62
CA GLU A 265 -15.95 3.82 11.67
C GLU A 265 -15.91 5.32 11.99
N GLY A 266 -16.50 6.14 11.12
CA GLY A 266 -16.64 7.59 11.33
C GLY A 266 -15.36 8.37 11.05
N VAL A 267 -14.95 9.22 11.98
CA VAL A 267 -13.73 10.02 11.84
C VAL A 267 -12.51 9.10 11.89
N ASP A 268 -11.59 9.30 10.95
CA ASP A 268 -10.38 8.47 10.81
C ASP A 268 -10.67 6.96 10.65
N ALA A 269 -11.77 6.64 9.96
CA ALA A 269 -12.20 5.27 9.74
C ALA A 269 -11.10 4.38 9.13
N PHE A 270 -11.13 3.12 9.54
CA PHE A 270 -10.38 2.05 8.89
C PHE A 270 -11.29 0.82 8.75
N PRO A 271 -11.78 0.48 7.53
CA PRO A 271 -11.38 1.01 6.22
C PRO A 271 -11.70 2.51 6.03
N ALA A 272 -10.80 3.20 5.35
CA ALA A 272 -11.02 4.58 4.99
C ALA A 272 -12.12 4.68 3.91
N PRO A 273 -13.04 5.65 3.99
CA PRO A 273 -14.05 5.83 2.96
C PRO A 273 -13.39 6.17 1.62
N ALA A 274 -14.09 5.87 0.52
CA ALA A 274 -13.64 6.25 -0.81
C ALA A 274 -13.34 7.74 -0.87
N ARG A 275 -12.28 8.12 -1.59
CA ARG A 275 -11.86 9.52 -1.69
C ARG A 275 -12.92 10.36 -2.39
N GLU A 276 -13.24 11.51 -1.83
CA GLU A 276 -14.20 12.43 -2.41
C GLU A 276 -13.74 13.12 -3.71
N SER A 277 -12.45 13.06 -4.02
CA SER A 277 -11.89 13.75 -5.18
C SER A 277 -12.06 12.94 -6.47
N ILE A 278 -13.19 13.10 -7.12
CA ILE A 278 -13.52 12.54 -8.44
C ILE A 278 -12.37 12.71 -9.45
N ILE A 279 -11.63 13.82 -9.35
CA ILE A 279 -10.55 14.14 -10.29
C ILE A 279 -9.29 13.32 -10.00
N GLU A 280 -8.97 13.13 -8.72
CA GLU A 280 -7.86 12.28 -8.33
C GLU A 280 -8.15 10.84 -8.74
N GLU A 281 -9.38 10.37 -8.51
CA GLU A 281 -9.81 9.03 -8.93
C GLU A 281 -9.71 8.82 -10.45
N ALA A 282 -10.06 9.81 -11.25
CA ALA A 282 -9.97 9.73 -12.73
C ALA A 282 -8.52 9.69 -13.26
N LEU A 283 -7.53 10.09 -12.44
CA LEU A 283 -6.10 10.05 -12.78
C LEU A 283 -5.39 8.80 -12.22
N LEU A 284 -6.03 8.08 -11.33
CA LEU A 284 -5.50 6.85 -10.74
C LEU A 284 -5.91 5.61 -11.55
N PRO A 285 -5.17 4.52 -11.44
CA PRO A 285 -5.65 3.24 -11.95
C PRO A 285 -7.04 2.92 -11.42
N GLN A 286 -7.88 2.27 -12.24
CA GLN A 286 -9.25 1.93 -11.86
C GLN A 286 -9.26 1.14 -10.55
N PRO A 287 -10.16 1.45 -9.59
CA PRO A 287 -10.30 0.66 -8.38
C PRO A 287 -10.83 -0.73 -8.72
N GLU A 288 -10.57 -1.67 -7.86
CA GLU A 288 -11.14 -3.01 -7.97
C GLU A 288 -12.64 -2.98 -7.64
N ASP A 289 -13.41 -3.83 -8.31
CA ASP A 289 -14.83 -4.01 -8.05
C ASP A 289 -15.04 -4.98 -6.87
N PHE A 290 -14.41 -4.66 -5.73
CA PHE A 290 -14.60 -5.36 -4.47
C PHE A 290 -14.52 -4.37 -3.31
N PRO A 291 -15.47 -4.41 -2.35
CA PRO A 291 -15.50 -3.44 -1.27
C PRO A 291 -14.20 -3.40 -0.46
N ASP A 292 -13.67 -2.19 -0.30
CA ASP A 292 -12.49 -1.92 0.52
C ASP A 292 -11.24 -2.73 0.14
N ALA A 293 -11.09 -3.16 -1.13
CA ALA A 293 -10.03 -4.06 -1.57
C ALA A 293 -8.63 -3.60 -1.13
N GLU A 294 -8.26 -2.33 -1.35
CA GLU A 294 -6.97 -1.77 -0.95
C GLU A 294 -6.82 -1.68 0.58
N GLU A 295 -7.88 -1.29 1.30
CA GLU A 295 -7.88 -1.20 2.77
C GLU A 295 -7.80 -2.60 3.41
N ARG A 296 -8.36 -3.63 2.77
CA ARG A 296 -8.18 -5.02 3.19
C ARG A 296 -6.73 -5.47 3.06
N ARG A 297 -6.07 -5.15 1.95
CA ARG A 297 -4.63 -5.40 1.80
C ARG A 297 -3.82 -4.61 2.83
N LEU A 298 -4.24 -3.41 3.16
CA LEU A 298 -3.58 -2.61 4.18
C LEU A 298 -3.65 -3.30 5.56
N LEU A 299 -4.81 -3.84 5.95
CA LEU A 299 -4.93 -4.61 7.19
C LEU A 299 -4.13 -5.92 7.12
N TYR A 300 -4.14 -6.63 5.99
CA TYR A 300 -3.29 -7.80 5.77
C TYR A 300 -1.81 -7.46 5.98
N VAL A 301 -1.33 -6.36 5.41
CA VAL A 301 0.04 -5.88 5.63
C VAL A 301 0.30 -5.64 7.11
N ALA A 302 -0.61 -4.98 7.83
CA ALA A 302 -0.44 -4.72 9.26
C ALA A 302 -0.33 -6.01 10.08
N ILE A 303 -1.23 -6.96 9.87
CA ILE A 303 -1.26 -8.25 10.59
C ILE A 303 0.03 -9.04 10.32
N THR A 304 0.50 -9.06 9.08
CA THR A 304 1.67 -9.85 8.68
C THR A 304 3.02 -9.19 9.00
N ARG A 305 3.03 -8.05 9.71
CA ARG A 305 4.29 -7.47 10.24
C ARG A 305 4.78 -8.16 11.49
N ALA A 306 3.88 -8.85 12.23
CA ALA A 306 4.23 -9.50 13.49
C ALA A 306 4.85 -10.88 13.27
N ARG A 307 5.81 -11.23 14.13
CA ARG A 307 6.37 -12.59 14.22
C ARG A 307 5.55 -13.48 15.17
N HIS A 308 5.17 -12.92 16.33
CA HIS A 308 4.61 -13.70 17.43
C HIS A 308 3.15 -13.41 17.71
N ARG A 309 2.78 -12.10 17.86
CA ARG A 309 1.40 -11.71 18.19
C ARG A 309 1.00 -10.39 17.59
N VAL A 310 -0.32 -10.30 17.32
CA VAL A 310 -1.01 -9.08 16.86
C VAL A 310 -2.17 -8.79 17.79
N TRP A 311 -2.26 -7.56 18.26
CA TRP A 311 -3.46 -7.01 18.89
C TRP A 311 -4.08 -5.99 17.94
N LEU A 312 -5.38 -6.16 17.69
CA LEU A 312 -6.17 -5.32 16.81
C LEU A 312 -7.11 -4.49 17.68
N LEU A 313 -6.75 -3.21 17.87
CA LEU A 313 -7.48 -2.32 18.76
C LEU A 313 -8.63 -1.65 18.03
N PHE A 314 -9.85 -1.82 18.54
CA PHE A 314 -11.06 -1.32 17.93
C PHE A 314 -11.87 -0.42 18.87
N ASN A 315 -12.57 0.55 18.29
CA ASN A 315 -13.51 1.41 19.01
C ASN A 315 -14.80 0.65 19.30
N LYS A 316 -15.18 0.52 20.58
CA LYS A 316 -16.40 -0.21 20.99
C LYS A 316 -17.68 0.46 20.55
N ALA A 317 -17.71 1.79 20.49
CA ALA A 317 -18.90 2.54 20.13
C ALA A 317 -19.15 2.55 18.61
N GLN A 318 -18.07 2.52 17.84
CA GLN A 318 -18.09 2.58 16.37
C GLN A 318 -17.05 1.60 15.82
N PRO A 319 -17.27 0.28 15.96
CA PRO A 319 -16.28 -0.70 15.49
C PRO A 319 -16.18 -0.70 13.95
N SER A 320 -14.98 -0.91 13.45
CA SER A 320 -14.73 -1.14 12.04
C SER A 320 -15.52 -2.36 11.53
N PRO A 321 -16.04 -2.34 10.29
CA PRO A 321 -16.65 -3.52 9.68
C PRO A 321 -15.67 -4.69 9.56
N PHE A 322 -14.37 -4.44 9.59
CA PHE A 322 -13.36 -5.50 9.63
C PHE A 322 -13.38 -6.30 10.94
N VAL A 323 -13.91 -5.74 12.02
CA VAL A 323 -14.03 -6.45 13.32
C VAL A 323 -14.97 -7.64 13.20
N GLU A 324 -16.14 -7.49 12.58
CA GLU A 324 -17.09 -8.58 12.35
C GLU A 324 -16.49 -9.70 11.48
N ILE A 325 -15.78 -9.31 10.44
CA ILE A 325 -15.09 -10.25 9.53
C ILE A 325 -14.04 -11.05 10.31
N LEU A 326 -13.24 -10.39 11.15
CA LEU A 326 -12.22 -11.04 11.96
C LEU A 326 -12.83 -11.97 13.01
N GLN A 327 -13.96 -11.60 13.60
CA GLN A 327 -14.70 -12.47 14.52
C GLN A 327 -15.24 -13.72 13.82
N ALA A 328 -15.73 -13.56 12.58
CA ALA A 328 -16.16 -14.70 11.76
C ALA A 328 -15.00 -15.65 11.40
N LEU A 329 -13.76 -15.17 11.45
CA LEU A 329 -12.54 -15.97 11.30
C LEU A 329 -12.01 -16.51 12.65
N ASP A 330 -12.83 -16.56 13.69
CA ASP A 330 -12.49 -17.07 15.02
C ASP A 330 -11.34 -16.27 15.70
N VAL A 331 -11.27 -14.96 15.44
CA VAL A 331 -10.36 -14.06 16.19
C VAL A 331 -11.00 -13.72 17.53
N PRO A 332 -10.40 -14.07 18.67
CA PRO A 332 -10.98 -13.84 19.98
C PRO A 332 -11.02 -12.35 20.34
N VAL A 333 -12.12 -11.92 20.97
CA VAL A 333 -12.24 -10.61 21.60
C VAL A 333 -11.83 -10.75 23.08
N ALA A 334 -10.72 -10.12 23.43
CA ALA A 334 -10.25 -10.14 24.82
C ALA A 334 -10.95 -9.05 25.65
N ARG A 335 -11.44 -9.41 26.83
CA ARG A 335 -11.98 -8.48 27.82
C ARG A 335 -10.87 -7.76 28.59
N LYS A 336 -9.73 -8.42 28.73
CA LYS A 336 -8.48 -7.91 29.34
C LYS A 336 -7.30 -8.32 28.46
N PRO A 337 -6.24 -7.50 28.39
CA PRO A 337 -5.06 -7.82 27.59
C PRO A 337 -4.40 -9.13 28.01
#